data_a6e4e1e76a6c86c750c3558a9a530f77
#
_entry.id   a6e4e1e76a6c86c750c3558a9a530f77
#
_cell.length_a   1.000
_cell.length_b   1.000
_cell.length_c   1.000
_cell.angle_alpha   90.00
_cell.angle_beta   90.00
_cell.angle_gamma   90.00
#
_symmetry.space_group_name_H-M   'P 1'
#
loop_
_entity.id
_entity.type
_entity.pdbx_description
1 polymer ?
#
loop_
_entity_poly.entity_id
_entity_poly.type
_entity_poly.pdbx_seq_one_letter_code
_entity_poly.pdbx_strand_id
1 'polypeptide(L)'
;AQCEDTGYTGSGKKTLCACARAMYTQLLEKEGGFEREQTFENYDPNVFPDTPMDDLPDSQAAFRTVSQRRYMEVLRRKCEGYADALPNPPQRTLLLYGGSGLGKTYLLRCIHARAREKGVPALCVTANQFIRTARQAIFQRSQEDLDALYETELLLLDDLGTEPLIENVTVEELFNLINERQNARKCTVNEIKTRYTERILSRLRDAYACQTLQFLGRDIRQLPNR
;
A
#
# COMPACT_ATOMS: atom_id res chain seq x y z
N ALA A 1 3.15 28.13 13.61
CA ALA A 1 3.11 27.23 12.41
C ALA A 1 3.64 28.02 11.20
N GLN A 2 4.35 27.38 10.27
CA GLN A 2 4.87 28.03 9.05
C GLN A 2 3.75 28.50 8.10
N CYS A 3 2.51 28.09 8.33
CA CYS A 3 1.34 28.37 7.47
C CYS A 3 0.40 29.43 8.07
N GLU A 4 0.70 30.01 9.24
CA GLU A 4 -0.18 30.98 9.92
C GLU A 4 -1.66 30.53 9.98
N ASP A 5 -1.86 29.21 10.26
CA ASP A 5 -3.16 28.52 10.33
C ASP A 5 -3.97 28.46 9.02
N THR A 6 -3.38 28.84 7.90
CA THR A 6 -4.02 28.71 6.58
C THR A 6 -3.96 27.28 6.02
N GLY A 7 -3.14 26.40 6.59
CA GLY A 7 -2.91 25.06 6.09
C GLY A 7 -1.95 24.98 4.88
N TYR A 8 -1.51 26.10 4.31
CA TYR A 8 -0.68 26.20 3.11
C TYR A 8 0.62 26.96 3.33
N THR A 9 1.64 26.60 2.57
CA THR A 9 2.93 27.28 2.49
C THR A 9 3.32 27.51 1.03
N GLY A 10 4.06 28.60 0.77
CA GLY A 10 4.57 28.99 -0.57
C GLY A 10 3.94 30.28 -1.11
N SER A 11 4.74 31.08 -1.77
CA SER A 11 4.33 32.37 -2.35
C SER A 11 3.89 32.28 -3.81
N GLY A 12 3.99 31.10 -4.44
CA GLY A 12 3.60 30.80 -5.81
C GLY A 12 2.63 29.63 -5.86
N LYS A 13 3.12 28.41 -6.15
CA LYS A 13 2.33 27.19 -6.03
C LYS A 13 2.13 26.90 -4.53
N LYS A 14 0.89 27.02 -4.03
CA LYS A 14 0.55 26.72 -2.64
C LYS A 14 0.71 25.22 -2.40
N THR A 15 1.51 24.82 -1.41
CA THR A 15 1.67 23.43 -0.97
C THR A 15 1.11 23.25 0.43
N LEU A 16 0.51 22.08 0.70
CA LEU A 16 -0.02 21.77 2.03
C LEU A 16 1.10 21.84 3.08
N CYS A 17 0.87 22.62 4.13
CA CYS A 17 1.76 22.70 5.28
C CYS A 17 1.89 21.35 5.99
N ALA A 18 3.03 21.12 6.66
CA ALA A 18 3.23 19.92 7.46
C ALA A 18 2.16 19.70 8.53
N CYS A 19 1.63 20.77 9.14
CA CYS A 19 0.53 20.67 10.12
C CYS A 19 -0.79 20.21 9.47
N ALA A 20 -1.13 20.72 8.29
CA ALA A 20 -2.32 20.31 7.55
C ALA A 20 -2.19 18.86 7.07
N ARG A 21 -1.01 18.45 6.57
CA ARG A 21 -0.72 17.06 6.21
C ARG A 21 -0.90 16.11 7.40
N ALA A 22 -0.37 16.45 8.58
CA ALA A 22 -0.51 15.63 9.78
C ALA A 22 -1.97 15.50 10.21
N MET A 23 -2.75 16.57 10.12
CA MET A 23 -4.18 16.55 10.46
C MET A 23 -5.01 15.74 9.45
N TYR A 24 -4.67 15.83 8.16
CA TYR A 24 -5.26 15.00 7.10
C TYR A 24 -4.95 13.51 7.28
N THR A 25 -3.70 13.18 7.60
CA THR A 25 -3.30 11.81 7.93
C THR A 25 -4.14 11.24 9.07
N GLN A 26 -4.34 12.02 10.15
CA GLN A 26 -5.17 11.60 11.28
C GLN A 26 -6.64 11.42 10.94
N LEU A 27 -7.19 12.24 10.05
CA LEU A 27 -8.59 12.11 9.60
C LEU A 27 -8.81 10.85 8.76
N LEU A 28 -7.91 10.57 7.81
CA LEU A 28 -7.96 9.37 6.97
C LEU A 28 -7.73 8.10 7.78
N GLU A 29 -6.87 8.14 8.80
CA GLU A 29 -6.60 7.02 9.71
C GLU A 29 -7.81 6.70 10.62
N LYS A 30 -8.56 7.69 11.10
CA LYS A 30 -9.78 7.50 11.90
C LYS A 30 -10.89 6.78 11.14
N GLU A 31 -10.99 6.97 9.84
CA GLU A 31 -11.94 6.24 9.00
C GLU A 31 -11.59 4.75 8.83
N GLY A 32 -10.33 4.37 9.12
CA GLY A 32 -9.82 3.00 8.96
C GLY A 32 -10.13 2.02 10.12
N GLY A 33 -10.63 2.49 11.26
CA GLY A 33 -11.27 1.71 12.33
C GLY A 33 -10.49 0.55 12.95
N PHE A 34 -9.19 0.69 13.32
CA PHE A 34 -8.42 -0.41 13.89
C PHE A 34 -8.06 -0.20 15.37
N GLU A 35 -8.50 -1.15 16.21
CA GLU A 35 -8.29 -1.13 17.65
C GLU A 35 -6.86 -1.48 18.11
N ARG A 36 -6.01 -2.05 17.24
CA ARG A 36 -4.61 -2.40 17.57
C ARG A 36 -3.67 -1.98 16.46
N GLU A 37 -2.59 -1.32 16.84
CA GLU A 37 -1.50 -0.98 15.92
C GLU A 37 -0.83 -2.26 15.41
N GLN A 38 -0.75 -2.41 14.10
CA GLN A 38 -0.12 -3.55 13.44
C GLN A 38 1.34 -3.19 13.14
N THR A 39 2.26 -3.81 13.88
CA THR A 39 3.71 -3.59 13.74
C THR A 39 4.42 -4.90 13.42
N PHE A 40 5.67 -4.83 12.97
CA PHE A 40 6.49 -6.02 12.72
C PHE A 40 6.80 -6.79 14.01
N GLU A 41 6.88 -6.10 15.14
CA GLU A 41 7.10 -6.66 16.47
C GLU A 41 5.91 -7.46 16.98
N ASN A 42 4.69 -7.05 16.60
CA ASN A 42 3.44 -7.71 16.97
C ASN A 42 3.03 -8.82 15.98
N TYR A 43 3.87 -9.11 14.98
CA TYR A 43 3.58 -10.16 14.01
C TYR A 43 3.69 -11.54 14.65
N ASP A 44 2.60 -12.31 14.60
CA ASP A 44 2.59 -13.70 15.05
C ASP A 44 2.67 -14.65 13.84
N PRO A 45 3.80 -15.35 13.62
CA PRO A 45 3.94 -16.31 12.54
C PRO A 45 3.08 -17.58 12.75
N ASN A 46 2.62 -17.85 13.99
CA ASN A 46 1.87 -19.06 14.30
C ASN A 46 0.43 -19.04 13.75
N VAL A 47 -0.05 -17.89 13.30
CA VAL A 47 -1.34 -17.83 12.57
C VAL A 47 -1.30 -18.59 11.24
N PHE A 48 -0.11 -18.88 10.71
CA PHE A 48 0.07 -19.63 9.48
C PHE A 48 0.43 -21.10 9.76
N PRO A 49 -0.12 -22.05 8.96
CA PRO A 49 0.23 -23.48 9.08
C PRO A 49 1.73 -23.74 8.90
N ASP A 50 2.27 -24.61 9.75
CA ASP A 50 3.64 -25.11 9.60
C ASP A 50 3.70 -26.43 8.83
N THR A 51 2.81 -26.55 7.84
CA THR A 51 2.74 -27.67 6.90
C THR A 51 3.14 -27.21 5.51
N PRO A 52 3.74 -28.10 4.68
CA PRO A 52 4.03 -27.80 3.29
C PRO A 52 2.79 -27.35 2.51
N MET A 53 3.00 -26.50 1.51
CA MET A 53 1.96 -25.98 0.63
C MET A 53 1.80 -26.90 -0.60
N ASP A 54 1.53 -28.19 -0.39
CA ASP A 54 1.48 -29.25 -1.39
C ASP A 54 0.34 -29.11 -2.41
N ASP A 55 -0.70 -28.34 -2.06
CA ASP A 55 -1.87 -28.03 -2.88
C ASP A 55 -1.68 -26.84 -3.84
N LEU A 56 -0.50 -26.24 -3.90
CA LEU A 56 -0.21 -25.17 -4.85
C LEU A 56 -0.23 -25.68 -6.30
N PRO A 57 -0.69 -24.86 -7.28
CA PRO A 57 -0.70 -25.22 -8.70
C PRO A 57 0.71 -25.46 -9.25
N ASP A 58 0.82 -26.14 -10.40
CA ASP A 58 2.09 -26.49 -11.03
C ASP A 58 2.97 -25.27 -11.35
N SER A 59 2.36 -24.16 -11.70
CA SER A 59 3.08 -22.89 -11.88
C SER A 59 3.82 -22.39 -10.63
N GLN A 60 3.52 -22.94 -9.44
CA GLN A 60 4.09 -22.62 -8.15
C GLN A 60 4.73 -23.84 -7.46
N ALA A 61 5.00 -24.91 -8.20
CA ALA A 61 5.50 -26.19 -7.68
C ALA A 61 6.79 -26.04 -6.85
N ALA A 62 7.64 -25.07 -7.16
CA ALA A 62 8.89 -24.80 -6.42
C ALA A 62 8.66 -24.45 -4.94
N PHE A 63 7.46 -24.01 -4.55
CA PHE A 63 7.11 -23.64 -3.18
C PHE A 63 6.36 -24.74 -2.41
N ARG A 64 6.00 -25.85 -3.05
CA ARG A 64 5.20 -26.93 -2.44
C ARG A 64 5.88 -27.57 -1.21
N THR A 65 7.20 -27.60 -1.18
CA THR A 65 7.99 -28.22 -0.07
C THR A 65 8.20 -27.26 1.12
N VAL A 66 7.82 -26.00 0.98
CA VAL A 66 8.01 -24.97 2.01
C VAL A 66 6.73 -24.84 2.82
N SER A 67 6.83 -24.76 4.16
CA SER A 67 5.66 -24.47 4.99
C SER A 67 5.19 -23.03 4.78
N GLN A 68 3.86 -22.82 4.84
CA GLN A 68 3.28 -21.49 4.68
C GLN A 68 3.85 -20.52 5.71
N ARG A 69 4.01 -20.93 6.97
CA ARG A 69 4.62 -20.12 8.03
C ARG A 69 6.02 -19.62 7.66
N ARG A 70 6.90 -20.53 7.23
CA ARG A 70 8.26 -20.18 6.82
C ARG A 70 8.28 -19.25 5.61
N TYR A 71 7.41 -19.48 4.65
CA TYR A 71 7.28 -18.63 3.47
C TYR A 71 6.83 -17.21 3.84
N MET A 72 5.80 -17.09 4.69
CA MET A 72 5.29 -15.81 5.16
C MET A 72 6.31 -15.02 6.00
N GLU A 73 7.15 -15.73 6.79
CA GLU A 73 8.23 -15.09 7.54
C GLU A 73 9.29 -14.48 6.60
N VAL A 74 9.58 -15.10 5.46
CA VAL A 74 10.45 -14.51 4.42
C VAL A 74 9.82 -13.25 3.84
N LEU A 75 8.51 -13.25 3.55
CA LEU A 75 7.81 -12.07 3.05
C LEU A 75 7.78 -10.94 4.10
N ARG A 76 7.55 -11.28 5.37
CA ARG A 76 7.62 -10.32 6.48
C ARG A 76 8.96 -9.61 6.52
N ARG A 77 10.07 -10.36 6.49
CA ARG A 77 11.43 -9.78 6.50
C ARG A 77 11.71 -8.89 5.29
N LYS A 78 11.19 -9.25 4.12
CA LYS A 78 11.30 -8.39 2.93
C LYS A 78 10.53 -7.08 3.08
N CYS A 79 9.32 -7.11 3.64
CA CYS A 79 8.53 -5.92 3.95
C CYS A 79 9.22 -5.05 5.01
N GLU A 80 9.77 -5.67 6.05
CA GLU A 80 10.53 -4.98 7.10
C GLU A 80 11.80 -4.31 6.53
N GLY A 81 12.58 -5.02 5.73
CA GLY A 81 13.75 -4.45 5.05
C GLY A 81 13.41 -3.29 4.12
N TYR A 82 12.27 -3.35 3.41
CA TYR A 82 11.76 -2.22 2.63
C TYR A 82 11.44 -1.02 3.54
N ALA A 83 10.72 -1.24 4.64
CA ALA A 83 10.34 -0.19 5.59
C ALA A 83 11.57 0.43 6.27
N ASP A 84 12.57 -0.38 6.62
CA ASP A 84 13.82 0.10 7.22
C ASP A 84 14.66 0.93 6.25
N ALA A 85 14.57 0.66 4.95
CA ALA A 85 15.26 1.44 3.92
C ALA A 85 14.58 2.78 3.57
N LEU A 86 13.36 3.04 4.07
CA LEU A 86 12.66 4.33 3.85
C LEU A 86 13.48 5.51 4.40
N PRO A 87 13.47 6.67 3.76
CA PRO A 87 12.71 7.03 2.54
C PRO A 87 13.38 6.63 1.22
N ASN A 88 14.51 5.92 1.22
CA ASN A 88 15.30 5.60 0.03
C ASN A 88 15.50 4.09 -0.19
N PRO A 89 14.43 3.28 -0.33
CA PRO A 89 14.57 1.87 -0.67
C PRO A 89 15.15 1.68 -2.07
N PRO A 90 15.83 0.54 -2.35
CA PRO A 90 16.41 0.25 -3.68
C PRO A 90 15.37 0.32 -4.80
N GLN A 91 14.20 -0.29 -4.59
CA GLN A 91 13.02 -0.12 -5.43
C GLN A 91 12.00 0.75 -4.70
N ARG A 92 11.56 1.83 -5.35
CA ARG A 92 10.60 2.77 -4.75
C ARG A 92 9.18 2.23 -4.70
N THR A 93 8.85 1.29 -5.55
CA THR A 93 7.54 0.63 -5.55
C THR A 93 7.66 -0.77 -4.97
N LEU A 94 6.76 -1.12 -4.06
CA LEU A 94 6.58 -2.46 -3.52
C LEU A 94 5.17 -2.94 -3.89
N LEU A 95 5.06 -4.11 -4.51
CA LEU A 95 3.81 -4.74 -4.90
C LEU A 95 3.57 -6.01 -4.09
N LEU A 96 2.49 -6.04 -3.30
CA LEU A 96 2.02 -7.21 -2.56
C LEU A 96 0.83 -7.81 -3.33
N TYR A 97 0.95 -9.04 -3.84
CA TYR A 97 -0.12 -9.68 -4.59
C TYR A 97 -0.31 -11.14 -4.18
N GLY A 98 -1.53 -11.66 -4.36
CA GLY A 98 -1.87 -13.04 -4.01
C GLY A 98 -3.28 -13.16 -3.43
N GLY A 99 -3.64 -14.36 -2.98
CA GLY A 99 -4.97 -14.68 -2.44
C GLY A 99 -5.40 -13.83 -1.26
N SER A 100 -6.67 -13.87 -0.93
CA SER A 100 -7.23 -13.25 0.28
C SER A 100 -6.74 -13.94 1.54
N GLY A 101 -6.78 -13.23 2.69
CA GLY A 101 -6.48 -13.81 4.01
C GLY A 101 -5.03 -14.25 4.22
N LEU A 102 -4.08 -13.72 3.45
CA LEU A 102 -2.66 -14.04 3.54
C LEU A 102 -1.83 -12.97 4.26
N GLY A 103 -2.47 -12.01 4.95
CA GLY A 103 -1.77 -11.01 5.77
C GLY A 103 -1.16 -9.84 4.98
N LYS A 104 -1.51 -9.62 3.69
CA LYS A 104 -0.99 -8.49 2.89
C LYS A 104 -1.29 -7.14 3.52
N THR A 105 -2.55 -6.87 3.85
CA THR A 105 -3.00 -5.65 4.55
C THR A 105 -2.30 -5.48 5.90
N TYR A 106 -2.06 -6.57 6.64
CA TYR A 106 -1.31 -6.54 7.89
C TYR A 106 0.12 -6.01 7.67
N LEU A 107 0.86 -6.61 6.72
CA LEU A 107 2.23 -6.19 6.42
C LEU A 107 2.30 -4.78 5.81
N LEU A 108 1.32 -4.38 5.00
CA LEU A 108 1.19 -3.02 4.50
C LEU A 108 1.09 -2.01 5.66
N ARG A 109 0.33 -2.33 6.70
CA ARG A 109 0.21 -1.49 7.90
C ARG A 109 1.44 -1.50 8.79
N CYS A 110 2.16 -2.63 8.88
CA CYS A 110 3.47 -2.66 9.54
C CYS A 110 4.45 -1.70 8.86
N ILE A 111 4.46 -1.64 7.52
CA ILE A 111 5.28 -0.68 6.77
C ILE A 111 4.86 0.76 7.11
N HIS A 112 3.55 1.03 7.20
CA HIS A 112 3.04 2.35 7.57
C HIS A 112 3.47 2.75 8.98
N ALA A 113 3.33 1.87 9.97
CA ALA A 113 3.77 2.10 11.35
C ALA A 113 5.27 2.42 11.41
N ARG A 114 6.11 1.61 10.74
CA ARG A 114 7.56 1.84 10.68
C ARG A 114 7.92 3.16 9.99
N ALA A 115 7.21 3.57 8.94
CA ALA A 115 7.39 4.87 8.29
C ALA A 115 7.13 6.03 9.26
N ARG A 116 6.05 5.94 10.06
CA ARG A 116 5.71 6.93 11.10
C ARG A 116 6.78 7.02 12.18
N GLU A 117 7.27 5.89 12.69
CA GLU A 117 8.38 5.84 13.67
C GLU A 117 9.63 6.55 13.15
N LYS A 118 9.91 6.42 11.85
CA LYS A 118 11.04 7.08 11.17
C LYS A 118 10.76 8.54 10.80
N GLY A 119 9.57 9.07 11.07
CA GLY A 119 9.19 10.43 10.70
C GLY A 119 9.01 10.62 9.18
N VAL A 120 8.82 9.54 8.41
CA VAL A 120 8.56 9.61 6.98
C VAL A 120 7.07 9.91 6.75
N PRO A 121 6.72 11.00 6.06
CA PRO A 121 5.32 11.32 5.74
C PRO A 121 4.69 10.19 4.93
N ALA A 122 3.66 9.56 5.48
CA ALA A 122 3.01 8.40 4.88
C ALA A 122 1.49 8.55 4.92
N LEU A 123 0.82 8.13 3.84
CA LEU A 123 -0.63 8.03 3.75
C LEU A 123 -1.01 6.60 3.39
N CYS A 124 -1.98 6.04 4.12
CA CYS A 124 -2.55 4.72 3.85
C CYS A 124 -4.02 4.88 3.50
N VAL A 125 -4.38 4.56 2.26
CA VAL A 125 -5.75 4.69 1.75
C VAL A 125 -6.16 3.42 1.01
N THR A 126 -7.46 3.12 1.00
CA THR A 126 -7.98 2.07 0.13
C THR A 126 -8.14 2.58 -1.30
N ALA A 127 -8.16 1.67 -2.27
CA ALA A 127 -8.45 2.03 -3.65
C ALA A 127 -9.81 2.74 -3.80
N ASN A 128 -10.81 2.32 -3.03
CA ASN A 128 -12.11 2.99 -2.99
C ASN A 128 -12.01 4.46 -2.50
N GLN A 129 -11.25 4.71 -1.43
CA GLN A 129 -11.02 6.07 -0.93
C GLN A 129 -10.30 6.92 -1.98
N PHE A 130 -9.25 6.37 -2.63
CA PHE A 130 -8.55 7.08 -3.70
C PHE A 130 -9.49 7.48 -4.84
N ILE A 131 -10.29 6.55 -5.39
CA ILE A 131 -11.23 6.85 -6.48
C ILE A 131 -12.30 7.85 -6.05
N ARG A 132 -12.80 7.77 -4.80
CA ARG A 132 -13.72 8.75 -4.25
C ARG A 132 -13.09 10.15 -4.22
N THR A 133 -11.85 10.27 -3.75
CA THR A 133 -11.11 11.53 -3.70
C THR A 133 -10.85 12.09 -5.11
N ALA A 134 -10.41 11.25 -6.05
CA ALA A 134 -10.20 11.65 -7.44
C ALA A 134 -11.51 12.19 -8.08
N ARG A 135 -12.63 11.52 -7.87
CA ARG A 135 -13.93 11.99 -8.34
C ARG A 135 -14.33 13.33 -7.72
N GLN A 136 -14.15 13.49 -6.42
CA GLN A 136 -14.45 14.75 -5.74
C GLN A 136 -13.59 15.89 -6.30
N ALA A 137 -12.31 15.66 -6.57
CA ALA A 137 -11.43 16.62 -7.19
C ALA A 137 -11.92 17.05 -8.58
N ILE A 138 -12.36 16.11 -9.40
CA ILE A 138 -12.89 16.39 -10.76
C ILE A 138 -14.19 17.21 -10.71
N PHE A 139 -15.15 16.81 -9.85
CA PHE A 139 -16.50 17.41 -9.83
C PHE A 139 -16.63 18.65 -8.95
N GLN A 140 -15.90 18.73 -7.83
CA GLN A 140 -16.00 19.80 -6.84
C GLN A 140 -14.88 20.85 -6.94
N ARG A 141 -13.93 20.66 -7.88
CA ARG A 141 -12.74 21.52 -8.06
C ARG A 141 -11.87 21.66 -6.81
N SER A 142 -11.96 20.71 -5.88
CA SER A 142 -11.08 20.61 -4.71
C SER A 142 -9.99 19.59 -5.01
N GLN A 143 -8.84 20.06 -5.44
CA GLN A 143 -7.70 19.19 -5.77
C GLN A 143 -6.79 18.90 -4.57
N GLU A 144 -7.03 19.56 -3.45
CA GLU A 144 -6.12 19.54 -2.30
C GLU A 144 -5.89 18.13 -1.73
N ASP A 145 -6.96 17.34 -1.62
CA ASP A 145 -6.93 15.98 -1.11
C ASP A 145 -6.23 15.03 -2.09
N LEU A 146 -6.45 15.25 -3.37
CA LEU A 146 -5.80 14.48 -4.42
C LEU A 146 -4.31 14.82 -4.47
N ASP A 147 -3.94 16.09 -4.41
CA ASP A 147 -2.54 16.55 -4.36
C ASP A 147 -1.77 15.93 -3.18
N ALA A 148 -2.40 15.78 -2.01
CA ALA A 148 -1.78 15.13 -0.86
C ALA A 148 -1.38 13.68 -1.15
N LEU A 149 -2.17 12.93 -1.92
CA LEU A 149 -1.87 11.55 -2.33
C LEU A 149 -0.73 11.50 -3.34
N TYR A 150 -0.63 12.49 -4.23
CA TYR A 150 0.48 12.60 -5.17
C TYR A 150 1.79 13.04 -4.49
N GLU A 151 1.73 13.94 -3.52
CA GLU A 151 2.91 14.59 -2.93
C GLU A 151 3.49 13.88 -1.71
N THR A 152 2.73 13.02 -1.00
CA THR A 152 3.26 12.32 0.18
C THR A 152 4.50 11.49 -0.16
N GLU A 153 5.45 11.35 0.78
CA GLU A 153 6.68 10.59 0.54
C GLU A 153 6.41 9.10 0.34
N LEU A 154 5.57 8.52 1.19
CA LEU A 154 5.12 7.14 1.08
C LEU A 154 3.59 7.10 0.93
N LEU A 155 3.12 6.48 -0.14
CA LEU A 155 1.71 6.15 -0.34
C LEU A 155 1.50 4.64 -0.25
N LEU A 156 0.54 4.23 0.57
CA LEU A 156 0.12 2.84 0.69
C LEU A 156 -1.31 2.72 0.17
N LEU A 157 -1.48 1.90 -0.88
CA LEU A 157 -2.77 1.62 -1.53
C LEU A 157 -3.22 0.21 -1.19
N ASP A 158 -4.24 0.10 -0.35
CA ASP A 158 -4.82 -1.17 0.06
C ASP A 158 -6.02 -1.55 -0.82
N ASP A 159 -6.26 -2.85 -0.95
CA ASP A 159 -7.43 -3.42 -1.62
C ASP A 159 -7.60 -2.99 -3.11
N LEU A 160 -6.50 -2.77 -3.83
CA LEU A 160 -6.55 -2.49 -5.27
C LEU A 160 -7.26 -3.63 -6.03
N GLY A 161 -8.25 -3.29 -6.86
CA GLY A 161 -9.09 -4.23 -7.60
C GLY A 161 -10.46 -4.47 -6.97
N THR A 162 -10.78 -3.83 -5.84
CA THR A 162 -12.11 -3.87 -5.21
C THR A 162 -12.95 -2.62 -5.48
N GLU A 163 -12.31 -1.54 -5.94
CA GLU A 163 -12.98 -0.29 -6.27
C GLU A 163 -13.94 -0.44 -7.47
N PRO A 164 -14.99 0.39 -7.54
CA PRO A 164 -15.89 0.39 -8.70
C PRO A 164 -15.13 0.82 -9.96
N LEU A 165 -15.30 0.04 -11.06
CA LEU A 165 -14.79 0.42 -12.36
C LEU A 165 -15.69 1.48 -12.97
N ILE A 166 -15.25 2.72 -12.91
CA ILE A 166 -15.92 3.85 -13.54
C ILE A 166 -15.20 4.09 -14.87
N GLU A 167 -15.97 4.00 -15.96
CA GLU A 167 -15.45 4.17 -17.31
C GLU A 167 -14.71 5.51 -17.44
N ASN A 168 -13.49 5.47 -18.04
CA ASN A 168 -12.63 6.64 -18.26
C ASN A 168 -12.18 7.39 -16.99
N VAL A 169 -12.34 6.81 -15.78
CA VAL A 169 -11.90 7.44 -14.53
C VAL A 169 -10.97 6.49 -13.75
N THR A 170 -11.46 5.33 -13.36
CA THR A 170 -10.74 4.47 -12.40
C THR A 170 -9.36 4.06 -12.90
N VAL A 171 -9.29 3.55 -14.13
CA VAL A 171 -8.03 3.05 -14.71
C VAL A 171 -7.08 4.19 -15.03
N GLU A 172 -7.60 5.30 -15.53
CA GLU A 172 -6.80 6.47 -15.91
C GLU A 172 -6.21 7.16 -14.69
N GLU A 173 -7.00 7.40 -13.64
CA GLU A 173 -6.53 8.05 -12.42
C GLU A 173 -5.49 7.19 -11.68
N LEU A 174 -5.69 5.88 -11.58
CA LEU A 174 -4.69 4.97 -11.02
C LEU A 174 -3.40 4.96 -11.83
N PHE A 175 -3.52 4.94 -13.15
CA PHE A 175 -2.35 4.98 -14.03
C PHE A 175 -1.56 6.29 -13.85
N ASN A 176 -2.27 7.42 -13.82
CA ASN A 176 -1.67 8.74 -13.62
C ASN A 176 -0.96 8.81 -12.26
N LEU A 177 -1.62 8.39 -11.18
CA LEU A 177 -1.04 8.36 -9.85
C LEU A 177 0.27 7.56 -9.81
N ILE A 178 0.24 6.32 -10.30
CA ILE A 178 1.41 5.43 -10.30
C ILE A 178 2.54 6.04 -11.13
N ASN A 179 2.23 6.52 -12.34
CA ASN A 179 3.21 7.08 -13.26
C ASN A 179 3.86 8.36 -12.71
N GLU A 180 3.07 9.30 -12.19
CA GLU A 180 3.59 10.55 -11.64
C GLU A 180 4.44 10.30 -10.39
N ARG A 181 4.00 9.41 -9.48
CA ARG A 181 4.78 9.08 -8.31
C ARG A 181 6.09 8.37 -8.65
N GLN A 182 6.12 7.50 -9.66
CA GLN A 182 7.35 6.88 -10.15
C GLN A 182 8.30 7.94 -10.75
N ASN A 183 7.79 8.84 -11.57
CA ASN A 183 8.58 9.94 -12.14
C ASN A 183 9.14 10.88 -11.07
N ALA A 184 8.36 11.18 -10.04
CA ALA A 184 8.78 11.98 -8.89
C ALA A 184 9.67 11.21 -7.90
N ARG A 185 9.99 9.93 -8.16
CA ARG A 185 10.74 9.04 -7.27
C ARG A 185 10.15 8.92 -5.87
N LYS A 186 8.83 8.96 -5.74
CA LYS A 186 8.10 8.75 -4.51
C LYS A 186 7.91 7.26 -4.20
N CYS A 187 7.90 6.90 -2.91
CA CYS A 187 7.66 5.53 -2.49
C CYS A 187 6.17 5.17 -2.57
N THR A 188 5.85 3.98 -3.10
CA THR A 188 4.48 3.50 -3.18
C THR A 188 4.41 2.01 -2.86
N VAL A 189 3.53 1.62 -1.95
CA VAL A 189 3.22 0.22 -1.64
C VAL A 189 1.81 -0.08 -2.09
N ASN A 190 1.64 -1.11 -2.91
CA ASN A 190 0.36 -1.50 -3.49
C ASN A 190 -0.01 -2.92 -3.07
N GLU A 191 -1.24 -3.13 -2.62
CA GLU A 191 -1.83 -4.44 -2.40
C GLU A 191 -2.88 -4.70 -3.49
N ILE A 192 -2.72 -5.76 -4.26
CA ILE A 192 -3.60 -6.07 -5.42
C ILE A 192 -4.29 -7.41 -5.25
N LYS A 193 -5.60 -7.41 -5.53
CA LYS A 193 -6.48 -8.61 -5.55
C LYS A 193 -6.83 -9.14 -6.95
N THR A 194 -6.23 -8.79 -8.03
CA THR A 194 -6.52 -9.33 -9.37
C THR A 194 -7.66 -8.67 -10.17
N ARG A 195 -7.45 -7.50 -10.81
CA ARG A 195 -8.45 -6.97 -11.76
C ARG A 195 -7.95 -5.97 -12.79
N TYR A 196 -6.65 -5.74 -12.89
CA TYR A 196 -6.19 -4.63 -13.73
C TYR A 196 -5.76 -5.04 -15.13
N THR A 197 -5.89 -4.09 -16.05
CA THR A 197 -5.39 -4.19 -17.41
C THR A 197 -3.88 -4.38 -17.44
N GLU A 198 -3.38 -5.05 -18.47
CA GLU A 198 -1.94 -5.22 -18.76
C GLU A 198 -1.16 -3.92 -18.63
N ARG A 199 -1.77 -2.77 -18.94
CA ARG A 199 -1.14 -1.46 -18.87
C ARG A 199 -0.74 -1.05 -17.44
N ILE A 200 -1.62 -1.25 -16.46
CA ILE A 200 -1.33 -0.97 -15.03
C ILE A 200 -0.35 -2.01 -14.48
N LEU A 201 -0.61 -3.29 -14.79
CA LEU A 201 0.27 -4.38 -14.34
C LEU A 201 1.69 -4.26 -14.88
N SER A 202 1.86 -3.80 -16.12
CA SER A 202 3.17 -3.55 -16.71
C SER A 202 3.95 -2.48 -15.95
N ARG A 203 3.31 -1.38 -15.57
CA ARG A 203 3.95 -0.32 -14.75
C ARG A 203 4.28 -0.78 -13.33
N LEU A 204 3.37 -1.52 -12.72
CA LEU A 204 3.58 -2.07 -11.36
C LEU A 204 4.62 -3.20 -11.33
N ARG A 205 4.89 -3.85 -12.46
CA ARG A 205 5.85 -4.96 -12.60
C ARG A 205 7.19 -4.54 -13.20
N ASP A 206 7.41 -3.25 -13.43
CA ASP A 206 8.71 -2.78 -13.88
C ASP A 206 9.79 -3.22 -12.87
N ALA A 207 10.60 -4.22 -13.26
CA ALA A 207 11.57 -4.87 -12.38
C ALA A 207 12.64 -3.91 -11.85
N TYR A 208 12.88 -2.79 -12.53
CA TYR A 208 13.83 -1.78 -12.09
C TYR A 208 13.24 -0.83 -11.04
N ALA A 209 11.94 -0.58 -11.12
CA ALA A 209 11.25 0.35 -10.24
C ALA A 209 10.44 -0.33 -9.13
N CYS A 210 10.10 -1.63 -9.29
CA CYS A 210 9.17 -2.34 -8.42
C CYS A 210 9.75 -3.65 -7.87
N GLN A 211 9.71 -3.79 -6.55
CA GLN A 211 9.88 -5.09 -5.88
C GLN A 211 8.51 -5.77 -5.77
N THR A 212 8.42 -7.00 -6.24
CA THR A 212 7.16 -7.76 -6.24
C THR A 212 7.22 -8.90 -5.24
N LEU A 213 6.24 -8.99 -4.33
CA LEU A 213 6.10 -10.05 -3.34
C LEU A 213 4.80 -10.82 -3.58
N GLN A 214 4.92 -12.08 -3.96
CA GLN A 214 3.80 -12.99 -4.14
C GLN A 214 3.44 -13.65 -2.82
N PHE A 215 2.16 -13.61 -2.45
CA PHE A 215 1.63 -14.28 -1.27
C PHE A 215 0.96 -15.58 -1.68
N LEU A 216 1.43 -16.69 -1.12
CA LEU A 216 0.99 -18.04 -1.44
C LEU A 216 0.46 -18.75 -0.21
N GLY A 217 -0.43 -19.73 -0.40
CA GLY A 217 -0.96 -20.57 0.66
C GLY A 217 -2.46 -20.41 0.87
N ARG A 218 -2.95 -20.95 1.97
CA ARG A 218 -4.36 -21.00 2.35
C ARG A 218 -4.78 -19.74 3.11
N ASP A 219 -6.01 -19.29 2.90
CA ASP A 219 -6.61 -18.19 3.66
C ASP A 219 -6.71 -18.58 5.15
N ILE A 220 -5.97 -17.86 6.01
CA ILE A 220 -5.93 -18.15 7.45
C ILE A 220 -7.27 -17.94 8.17
N ARG A 221 -8.20 -17.19 7.59
CA ARG A 221 -9.54 -16.97 8.13
C ARG A 221 -10.44 -18.20 7.99
N GLN A 222 -10.08 -19.13 7.11
CA GLN A 222 -10.81 -20.36 6.83
C GLN A 222 -10.22 -21.58 7.56
N LEU A 223 -9.14 -21.41 8.33
CA LEU A 223 -8.53 -22.51 9.08
C LEU A 223 -9.38 -22.87 10.29
N PRO A 224 -9.70 -24.17 10.50
CA PRO A 224 -10.39 -24.62 11.71
C PRO A 224 -9.44 -24.50 12.90
N ASN A 225 -9.77 -23.77 13.90
CA ASN A 225 -9.04 -23.49 15.15
C ASN A 225 -8.33 -22.12 15.14
N ARG A 226 -9.11 -21.11 15.33
CA ARG A 226 -8.73 -19.87 16.00
C ARG A 226 -9.33 -19.81 17.37
#